data_63e317e59d4995bd2fd9dd47456951f9
#
_entry.id   63e317e59d4995bd2fd9dd47456951f9
#
_cell.length_a   1.000
_cell.length_b   1.000
_cell.length_c   1.000
_cell.angle_alpha   90.00
_cell.angle_beta   90.00
_cell.angle_gamma   90.00
#
_symmetry.space_group_name_H-M   'P 1'
#
loop_
_entity.id
_entity.type
_entity.pdbx_description
1 polymer ?
#
loop_
_entity_poly.entity_id
_entity_poly.type
_entity_poly.pdbx_seq_one_letter_code
_entity_poly.pdbx_strand_id
1 'polypeptide(L)'
;MAFWTEQDVLKYIYDNKITIAPPYGEIICSKGKYSLSKMNRTGCVFCAFGCHREKLPNRYQQMATTHPQLYDYCMRGGRYDEQGMWIPDKGLGMAKVLDYINVKWWNDGDEEKRDEYRRAYHEKEEIEAQRKLIESETNE
;
A
#
# COMPACT_ATOMS: atom_id res chain seq x y z
N MET A 1 25.37 12.95 10.77
CA MET A 1 24.43 13.57 9.82
C MET A 1 23.15 14.14 10.48
N ALA A 2 23.13 14.30 11.79
CA ALA A 2 21.93 14.78 12.51
C ALA A 2 21.48 16.23 12.17
N PHE A 3 22.34 17.01 11.55
CA PHE A 3 22.07 18.42 11.19
C PHE A 3 21.81 18.65 9.69
N TRP A 4 21.83 17.62 8.87
CA TRP A 4 21.56 17.73 7.44
C TRP A 4 20.06 17.63 7.18
N THR A 5 19.52 18.60 6.47
CA THR A 5 18.18 18.56 5.93
C THR A 5 18.12 17.69 4.68
N GLU A 6 16.92 17.30 4.25
CA GLU A 6 16.72 16.61 2.97
C GLU A 6 17.32 17.40 1.79
N GLN A 7 17.20 18.72 1.80
CA GLN A 7 17.74 19.59 0.76
C GLN A 7 19.27 19.58 0.74
N ASP A 8 19.92 19.53 1.89
CA ASP A 8 21.38 19.42 1.97
C ASP A 8 21.87 18.11 1.38
N VAL A 9 21.17 17.01 1.68
CA VAL A 9 21.48 15.67 1.15
C VAL A 9 21.30 15.64 -0.36
N LEU A 10 20.16 16.10 -0.86
CA LEU A 10 19.88 16.13 -2.29
C LEU A 10 20.85 17.03 -3.05
N LYS A 11 21.17 18.20 -2.49
CA LYS A 11 22.18 19.10 -3.03
C LYS A 11 23.57 18.43 -3.12
N TYR A 12 24.01 17.79 -2.05
CA TYR A 12 25.28 17.09 -2.01
C TYR A 12 25.37 15.99 -3.07
N ILE A 13 24.32 15.18 -3.21
CA ILE A 13 24.26 14.12 -4.21
C ILE A 13 24.30 14.71 -5.63
N TYR A 14 23.56 15.80 -5.87
CA TYR A 14 23.53 16.50 -7.15
C TYR A 14 24.88 17.09 -7.54
N ASP A 15 25.49 17.84 -6.64
CA ASP A 15 26.76 18.51 -6.87
C ASP A 15 27.93 17.54 -7.12
N ASN A 16 27.91 16.40 -6.41
CA ASN A 16 28.94 15.36 -6.53
C ASN A 16 28.60 14.28 -7.57
N LYS A 17 27.50 14.43 -8.32
CA LYS A 17 27.05 13.48 -9.37
C LYS A 17 26.97 12.02 -8.87
N ILE A 18 26.50 11.83 -7.64
CA ILE A 18 26.38 10.50 -7.04
C ILE A 18 25.17 9.79 -7.66
N THR A 19 25.39 8.57 -8.12
CA THR A 19 24.31 7.73 -8.66
C THR A 19 23.36 7.32 -7.54
N ILE A 20 22.06 7.57 -7.74
CA ILE A 20 21.00 7.14 -6.83
C ILE A 20 20.25 5.93 -7.39
N ALA A 21 19.52 5.23 -6.53
CA ALA A 21 18.77 4.05 -6.94
C ALA A 21 17.66 4.41 -7.97
N PRO A 22 17.43 3.58 -9.00
CA PRO A 22 16.51 3.84 -10.10
C PRO A 22 15.08 4.23 -9.70
N PRO A 23 14.50 3.73 -8.59
CA PRO A 23 13.17 4.15 -8.15
C PRO A 23 13.04 5.63 -7.82
N TYR A 24 14.12 6.28 -7.42
CA TYR A 24 14.13 7.73 -7.14
C TYR A 24 14.18 8.60 -8.41
N GLY A 25 14.60 8.01 -9.53
CA GLY A 25 14.80 8.72 -10.79
C GLY A 25 16.04 9.58 -10.76
N GLU A 26 15.89 10.87 -11.12
CA GLU A 26 16.96 11.86 -11.16
C GLU A 26 16.68 12.98 -10.16
N ILE A 27 17.73 13.68 -9.72
CA ILE A 27 17.57 14.86 -8.90
C ILE A 27 17.39 16.07 -9.82
N ILE A 28 16.28 16.76 -9.65
CA ILE A 28 15.93 17.97 -10.39
C ILE A 28 16.15 19.18 -9.49
N CYS A 29 16.92 20.15 -9.99
CA CYS A 29 17.06 21.45 -9.34
C CYS A 29 16.16 22.47 -10.04
N SER A 30 15.21 23.05 -9.31
CA SER A 30 14.33 24.11 -9.80
C SER A 30 14.23 25.22 -8.78
N LYS A 31 14.57 26.45 -9.20
CA LYS A 31 14.54 27.65 -8.33
C LYS A 31 15.28 27.45 -7.00
N GLY A 32 16.42 26.77 -7.03
CA GLY A 32 17.24 26.52 -5.83
C GLY A 32 16.70 25.43 -4.88
N LYS A 33 15.66 24.71 -5.28
CA LYS A 33 15.14 23.55 -4.55
C LYS A 33 15.44 22.26 -5.31
N TYR A 34 15.85 21.24 -4.58
CA TYR A 34 16.17 19.91 -5.09
C TYR A 34 15.00 18.96 -4.84
N SER A 35 14.64 18.16 -5.82
CA SER A 35 13.58 17.16 -5.74
C SER A 35 13.93 15.92 -6.56
N LEU A 36 13.30 14.80 -6.24
CA LEU A 36 13.40 13.56 -6.98
C LEU A 36 12.35 13.53 -8.10
N SER A 37 12.73 13.03 -9.28
CA SER A 37 11.85 13.00 -10.46
C SER A 37 10.76 11.90 -10.39
N LYS A 38 10.96 10.89 -9.54
CA LYS A 38 10.03 9.76 -9.36
C LYS A 38 9.57 9.67 -7.91
N MET A 39 9.97 8.63 -7.20
CA MET A 39 9.51 8.41 -5.83
C MET A 39 10.31 9.21 -4.81
N ASN A 40 9.64 9.88 -3.91
CA ASN A 40 10.30 10.56 -2.78
C ASN A 40 10.76 9.59 -1.69
N ARG A 41 10.13 8.44 -1.60
CA ARG A 41 10.42 7.40 -0.60
C ARG A 41 10.29 6.03 -1.21
N THR A 42 11.25 5.16 -0.92
CA THR A 42 11.12 3.72 -1.06
C THR A 42 10.88 3.14 0.32
N GLY A 43 9.78 2.45 0.51
CA GLY A 43 9.46 1.72 1.73
C GLY A 43 9.48 0.22 1.50
N CYS A 44 9.10 -0.58 2.51
CA CYS A 44 8.79 -1.98 2.29
C CYS A 44 7.65 -2.11 1.29
N VAL A 45 7.72 -3.07 0.39
CA VAL A 45 6.84 -3.22 -0.79
C VAL A 45 5.34 -3.12 -0.44
N PHE A 46 4.92 -3.72 0.68
CA PHE A 46 3.53 -3.77 1.11
C PHE A 46 3.22 -2.92 2.34
N CYS A 47 4.13 -2.02 2.73
CA CYS A 47 3.96 -1.23 3.94
C CYS A 47 2.93 -0.12 3.76
N ALA A 48 1.91 -0.10 4.64
CA ALA A 48 0.89 0.95 4.65
C ALA A 48 1.30 2.18 5.47
N PHE A 49 2.46 2.15 6.16
CA PHE A 49 2.88 3.26 7.00
C PHE A 49 3.08 4.53 6.18
N GLY A 50 2.34 5.57 6.55
CA GLY A 50 2.41 6.89 5.93
C GLY A 50 1.75 7.02 4.55
N CYS A 51 1.15 5.96 3.99
CA CYS A 51 0.53 5.99 2.66
C CYS A 51 -0.62 7.01 2.55
N HIS A 52 -1.33 7.30 3.66
CA HIS A 52 -2.38 8.31 3.72
C HIS A 52 -1.88 9.75 3.49
N ARG A 53 -0.56 9.98 3.55
CA ARG A 53 0.08 11.28 3.29
C ARG A 53 0.64 11.40 1.89
N GLU A 54 0.59 10.33 1.10
CA GLU A 54 1.12 10.34 -0.24
C GLU A 54 0.18 11.07 -1.20
N LYS A 55 0.79 11.79 -2.14
CA LYS A 55 0.04 12.37 -3.26
C LYS A 55 -0.35 11.27 -4.23
N LEU A 56 -1.47 11.46 -4.90
CA LEU A 56 -1.91 10.55 -5.96
C LEU A 56 -1.08 10.78 -7.24
N PRO A 57 -0.72 9.72 -7.97
CA PRO A 57 -0.91 8.32 -7.63
C PRO A 57 0.02 7.87 -6.50
N ASN A 58 -0.54 7.26 -5.44
CA ASN A 58 0.24 6.73 -4.32
C ASN A 58 0.96 5.43 -4.70
N ARG A 59 1.75 4.87 -3.74
CA ARG A 59 2.55 3.65 -3.96
C ARG A 59 1.74 2.44 -4.45
N TYR A 60 0.51 2.28 -3.99
CA TYR A 60 -0.35 1.16 -4.40
C TYR A 60 -0.87 1.34 -5.82
N GLN A 61 -1.30 2.55 -6.18
CA GLN A 61 -1.72 2.87 -7.54
C GLN A 61 -0.55 2.75 -8.54
N GLN A 62 0.65 3.15 -8.13
CA GLN A 62 1.87 2.94 -8.92
C GLN A 62 2.21 1.45 -9.04
N MET A 63 2.06 0.67 -7.95
CA MET A 63 2.27 -0.77 -7.97
C MET A 63 1.29 -1.47 -8.91
N ALA A 64 0.02 -1.06 -8.95
CA ALA A 64 -0.97 -1.60 -9.88
C ALA A 64 -0.52 -1.51 -11.34
N THR A 65 0.16 -0.42 -11.71
CA THR A 65 0.65 -0.18 -13.06
C THR A 65 1.99 -0.88 -13.34
N THR A 66 2.92 -0.82 -12.36
CA THR A 66 4.31 -1.27 -12.58
C THR A 66 4.52 -2.75 -12.25
N HIS A 67 3.78 -3.28 -11.28
CA HIS A 67 3.91 -4.65 -10.76
C HIS A 67 2.54 -5.27 -10.48
N PRO A 68 1.71 -5.53 -11.50
CA PRO A 68 0.31 -5.93 -11.32
C PRO A 68 0.14 -7.25 -10.54
N GLN A 69 1.08 -8.19 -10.67
CA GLN A 69 1.04 -9.45 -9.91
C GLN A 69 1.31 -9.23 -8.41
N LEU A 70 2.26 -8.35 -8.06
CA LEU A 70 2.53 -7.99 -6.67
C LEU A 70 1.36 -7.19 -6.07
N TYR A 71 0.75 -6.32 -6.87
CA TYR A 71 -0.43 -5.58 -6.48
C TYR A 71 -1.60 -6.52 -6.18
N ASP A 72 -1.87 -7.48 -7.07
CA ASP A 72 -2.91 -8.48 -6.90
C ASP A 72 -2.70 -9.28 -5.59
N TYR A 73 -1.48 -9.76 -5.36
CA TYR A 73 -1.11 -10.45 -4.11
C TYR A 73 -1.28 -9.55 -2.87
N CYS A 74 -0.91 -8.28 -2.98
CA CYS A 74 -1.05 -7.31 -1.90
C CYS A 74 -2.51 -7.07 -1.52
N MET A 75 -3.38 -6.87 -2.51
CA MET A 75 -4.78 -6.50 -2.30
C MET A 75 -5.68 -7.68 -1.95
N ARG A 76 -5.40 -8.83 -2.55
CA ARG A 76 -6.23 -10.03 -2.44
C ARG A 76 -6.17 -10.66 -1.05
N GLY A 77 -7.32 -11.21 -0.63
CA GLY A 77 -7.44 -12.32 0.27
C GLY A 77 -7.08 -12.10 1.72
N GLY A 78 -6.81 -13.22 2.33
CA GLY A 78 -6.59 -13.41 3.75
C GLY A 78 -7.83 -13.96 4.47
N ARG A 79 -7.60 -14.72 5.51
CA ARG A 79 -8.63 -15.27 6.38
C ARG A 79 -8.12 -15.29 7.83
N TYR A 80 -9.01 -15.38 8.78
CA TYR A 80 -8.66 -15.69 10.15
C TYR A 80 -8.71 -17.22 10.35
N ASP A 81 -7.76 -17.76 11.10
CA ASP A 81 -7.81 -19.16 11.56
C ASP A 81 -8.77 -19.32 12.73
N GLU A 82 -8.90 -20.57 13.24
CA GLU A 82 -9.75 -20.91 14.37
C GLU A 82 -9.33 -20.21 15.68
N GLN A 83 -8.08 -19.75 15.77
CA GLN A 83 -7.52 -19.02 16.90
C GLN A 83 -7.63 -17.50 16.74
N GLY A 84 -8.22 -17.00 15.64
CA GLY A 84 -8.37 -15.58 15.34
C GLY A 84 -7.09 -14.92 14.81
N MET A 85 -6.10 -15.71 14.39
CA MET A 85 -4.88 -15.21 13.74
C MET A 85 -5.10 -15.00 12.24
N TRP A 86 -4.60 -13.89 11.72
CA TRP A 86 -4.68 -13.60 10.31
C TRP A 86 -3.74 -14.50 9.50
N ILE A 87 -4.31 -15.28 8.58
CA ILE A 87 -3.55 -16.07 7.61
C ILE A 87 -3.66 -15.41 6.24
N PRO A 88 -2.54 -15.00 5.62
CA PRO A 88 -2.51 -14.49 4.26
C PRO A 88 -2.72 -15.63 3.26
N ASP A 89 -3.97 -16.08 3.11
CA ASP A 89 -4.32 -17.11 2.14
C ASP A 89 -4.44 -16.50 0.75
N LYS A 90 -3.50 -16.82 -0.13
CA LYS A 90 -3.39 -16.30 -1.52
C LYS A 90 -3.20 -14.78 -1.65
N GLY A 91 -2.94 -14.07 -0.58
CA GLY A 91 -2.69 -12.64 -0.58
C GLY A 91 -2.65 -12.03 0.81
N LEU A 92 -2.32 -10.73 0.88
CA LEU A 92 -2.14 -10.01 2.15
C LEU A 92 -3.44 -9.35 2.67
N GLY A 93 -4.47 -9.21 1.84
CA GLY A 93 -5.72 -8.58 2.23
C GLY A 93 -5.62 -7.08 2.52
N MET A 94 -4.65 -6.40 1.92
CA MET A 94 -4.41 -4.98 2.16
C MET A 94 -5.54 -4.08 1.68
N ALA A 95 -6.37 -4.51 0.72
CA ALA A 95 -7.52 -3.75 0.27
C ALA A 95 -8.44 -3.38 1.44
N LYS A 96 -8.73 -4.32 2.34
CA LYS A 96 -9.54 -4.09 3.55
C LYS A 96 -8.90 -3.07 4.49
N VAL A 97 -7.58 -3.18 4.72
CA VAL A 97 -6.85 -2.26 5.58
C VAL A 97 -6.84 -0.85 5.01
N LEU A 98 -6.62 -0.71 3.69
CA LEU A 98 -6.58 0.58 3.02
C LEU A 98 -7.95 1.25 2.96
N ASP A 99 -9.03 0.48 2.76
CA ASP A 99 -10.39 0.98 2.86
C ASP A 99 -10.70 1.47 4.30
N TYR A 100 -10.28 0.72 5.32
CA TYR A 100 -10.47 1.12 6.73
C TYR A 100 -9.79 2.45 7.06
N ILE A 101 -8.59 2.70 6.53
CA ILE A 101 -7.86 3.96 6.74
C ILE A 101 -8.15 5.02 5.67
N ASN A 102 -9.17 4.82 4.82
CA ASN A 102 -9.62 5.73 3.77
C ASN A 102 -8.52 6.13 2.76
N VAL A 103 -7.69 5.18 2.36
CA VAL A 103 -6.66 5.36 1.34
C VAL A 103 -7.14 4.81 0.00
N LYS A 104 -7.21 5.66 -1.02
CA LYS A 104 -7.52 5.22 -2.38
C LYS A 104 -6.37 4.40 -2.93
N TRP A 105 -6.57 3.10 -3.13
CA TRP A 105 -5.55 2.15 -3.58
C TRP A 105 -5.71 1.70 -5.03
N TRP A 106 -6.83 2.01 -5.69
CA TRP A 106 -7.13 1.68 -7.09
C TRP A 106 -6.96 2.89 -8.00
N ASN A 107 -6.68 2.66 -9.29
CA ASN A 107 -6.67 3.68 -10.32
C ASN A 107 -8.08 3.95 -10.87
N ASP A 108 -8.28 5.13 -11.44
CA ASP A 108 -9.52 5.42 -12.15
C ASP A 108 -9.64 4.51 -13.36
N GLY A 109 -10.77 3.84 -13.51
CA GLY A 109 -11.01 2.80 -14.52
C GLY A 109 -10.86 1.36 -14.01
N ASP A 110 -10.32 1.14 -12.80
CA ASP A 110 -10.15 -0.18 -12.19
C ASP A 110 -11.23 -0.49 -11.13
N GLU A 111 -12.40 0.16 -11.22
CA GLU A 111 -13.49 0.03 -10.22
C GLU A 111 -14.02 -1.41 -10.12
N GLU A 112 -14.10 -2.12 -11.23
CA GLU A 112 -14.54 -3.51 -11.27
C GLU A 112 -13.61 -4.42 -10.45
N LYS A 113 -12.31 -4.25 -10.61
CA LYS A 113 -11.28 -4.98 -9.87
C LYS A 113 -11.27 -4.63 -8.38
N ARG A 114 -11.47 -3.34 -8.05
CA ARG A 114 -11.70 -2.90 -6.67
C ARG A 114 -12.86 -3.63 -6.03
N ASP A 115 -13.99 -3.70 -6.71
CA ASP A 115 -15.21 -4.31 -6.20
C ASP A 115 -15.10 -5.83 -6.10
N GLU A 116 -14.29 -6.48 -6.95
CA GLU A 116 -13.93 -7.88 -6.82
C GLU A 116 -13.18 -8.14 -5.50
N TYR A 117 -12.16 -7.34 -5.20
CA TYR A 117 -11.42 -7.47 -3.94
C TYR A 117 -12.30 -7.18 -2.72
N ARG A 118 -13.18 -6.19 -2.80
CA ARG A 118 -14.12 -5.85 -1.72
C ARG A 118 -15.12 -6.96 -1.44
N ARG A 119 -15.70 -7.56 -2.46
CA ARG A 119 -16.61 -8.72 -2.30
C ARG A 119 -15.93 -9.87 -1.57
N ALA A 120 -14.69 -10.17 -1.92
CA ALA A 120 -13.94 -11.27 -1.34
C ALA A 120 -13.75 -11.16 0.19
N TYR A 121 -13.64 -9.95 0.77
CA TYR A 121 -13.56 -9.81 2.21
C TYR A 121 -14.91 -9.57 2.90
N HIS A 122 -15.90 -9.01 2.23
CA HIS A 122 -17.26 -8.87 2.77
C HIS A 122 -17.98 -10.22 2.90
N GLU A 123 -17.92 -11.08 1.89
CA GLU A 123 -18.49 -12.45 1.96
C GLU A 123 -17.95 -13.23 3.16
N LYS A 124 -16.66 -13.06 3.49
CA LYS A 124 -16.07 -13.71 4.67
C LYS A 124 -16.59 -13.15 5.98
N GLU A 125 -16.79 -11.85 6.09
CA GLU A 125 -17.36 -11.21 7.28
C GLU A 125 -18.79 -11.68 7.56
N GLU A 126 -19.60 -11.84 6.52
CA GLU A 126 -20.96 -12.36 6.63
C GLU A 126 -20.97 -13.81 7.11
N ILE A 127 -20.09 -14.66 6.57
CA ILE A 127 -19.96 -16.06 6.98
C ILE A 127 -19.49 -16.17 8.44
N GLU A 128 -18.52 -15.36 8.86
CA GLU A 128 -18.04 -15.34 10.24
C GLU A 128 -19.11 -14.82 11.22
N ALA A 129 -19.85 -13.79 10.83
CA ALA A 129 -20.96 -13.27 11.63
C ALA A 129 -22.08 -14.32 11.81
N GLN A 130 -22.41 -15.06 10.75
CA GLN A 130 -23.38 -16.15 10.83
C GLN A 130 -22.91 -17.30 11.73
N ARG A 131 -21.63 -17.70 11.64
CA ARG A 131 -21.05 -18.72 12.52
C ARG A 131 -21.14 -18.33 13.99
N LYS A 132 -20.77 -17.10 14.34
CA LYS A 132 -20.85 -16.61 15.71
C LYS A 132 -22.28 -16.58 16.26
N LEU A 133 -23.26 -16.27 15.43
CA LEU A 133 -24.68 -16.33 15.80
C LEU A 133 -25.10 -17.76 16.12
N ILE A 134 -24.76 -18.73 15.28
CA ILE A 134 -25.08 -20.15 15.47
C ILE A 134 -24.42 -20.70 16.75
N GLU A 135 -23.15 -20.35 17.00
CA GLU A 135 -22.42 -20.75 18.21
C GLU A 135 -23.02 -20.15 19.48
N SER A 136 -23.56 -18.93 19.42
CA SER A 136 -24.23 -18.31 20.57
C SER A 136 -25.60 -18.98 20.89
N GLU A 137 -26.33 -19.43 19.87
CA GLU A 137 -27.60 -20.13 20.02
C GLU A 137 -27.47 -21.59 20.50
N THR A 138 -26.30 -22.21 20.28
CA THR A 138 -26.06 -23.61 20.72
C THR A 138 -25.50 -23.70 22.13
N ASN A 139 -25.13 -22.58 22.78
CA ASN A 139 -24.62 -22.52 24.15
C ASN A 139 -25.69 -22.06 25.18
N GLU A 140 -26.93 -21.88 24.82
CA GLU A 140 -28.09 -21.72 25.69
C GLU A 140 -28.86 -23.04 25.84
#